data_4f5089368de8c4dbbc0fa9307e68be2d
#
_entry.id   4f5089368de8c4dbbc0fa9307e68be2d
#
_cell.length_a   1.000
_cell.length_b   1.000
_cell.length_c   1.000
_cell.angle_alpha   90.00
_cell.angle_beta   90.00
_cell.angle_gamma   90.00
#
_symmetry.space_group_name_H-M   'P 1'
#
loop_
_entity.id
_entity.type
_entity.pdbx_description
1 polymer ?
#
loop_
_entity_poly.entity_id
_entity_poly.type
_entity_poly.pdbx_seq_one_letter_code
_entity_poly.pdbx_strand_id
1 'polypeptide(L)'
;MHTLINAHKIKDGQSPKDIAQIVDYKVTMLIAAGAAMAANCEPCLNKIVPDLIEAGVAEVDIRKAMEIGQFVKDKPAAIMKVAADALAGTRLSEQHKSDGCPAELMKSASGCCG
;
A
#
# COMPACT_ATOMS: atom_id res chain seq x y z
N MET A 1 22.91 -23.98 -5.73
CA MET A 1 22.84 -23.30 -5.93
C MET A 1 22.99 -22.71 -6.06
N HIS A 2 23.01 -22.88 -5.90
CA HIS A 2 23.14 -21.92 -6.03
C HIS A 2 22.83 -21.40 -6.54
N THR A 3 22.51 -21.54 -6.83
CA THR A 3 22.37 -20.93 -7.38
C THR A 3 21.67 -20.26 -7.51
N LEU A 4 21.12 -20.47 -7.47
CA LEU A 4 20.61 -19.56 -7.50
C LEU A 4 20.86 -18.58 -7.06
N ILE A 5 20.95 -18.89 -6.60
CA ILE A 5 21.44 -17.88 -6.23
C ILE A 5 22.55 -17.49 -6.68
N ASN A 6 23.22 -17.94 -7.16
CA ASN A 6 24.24 -17.53 -7.58
C ASN A 6 24.40 -16.72 -8.48
N ALA A 7 23.67 -16.80 -8.89
CA ALA A 7 23.81 -15.93 -9.87
C ALA A 7 24.03 -14.61 -9.46
N HIS A 8 23.76 -14.30 -8.36
CA HIS A 8 23.91 -13.05 -7.97
C HIS A 8 25.14 -12.78 -7.27
N LYS A 9 26.16 -13.57 -7.42
CA LYS A 9 27.38 -13.33 -6.83
C LYS A 9 28.02 -12.13 -7.35
N ILE A 10 28.45 -11.24 -6.52
CA ILE A 10 29.18 -10.05 -6.92
C ILE A 10 30.59 -10.46 -7.21
N LYS A 11 31.08 -10.10 -8.38
CA LYS A 11 32.43 -10.44 -8.75
C LYS A 11 33.41 -9.60 -7.99
N ASP A 12 34.57 -10.17 -7.77
CA ASP A 12 35.60 -9.46 -7.08
C ASP A 12 35.93 -8.18 -7.79
N GLY A 13 36.05 -7.12 -7.04
CA GLY A 13 36.39 -5.83 -7.62
C GLY A 13 35.24 -5.08 -8.17
N GLN A 14 34.05 -5.66 -8.15
CA GLN A 14 32.89 -5.01 -8.67
C GLN A 14 32.10 -4.41 -7.54
N SER A 15 31.82 -3.13 -7.62
CA SER A 15 31.03 -2.51 -6.57
C SER A 15 29.56 -2.69 -6.86
N PRO A 16 28.71 -2.53 -5.86
CA PRO A 16 27.27 -2.64 -6.10
C PRO A 16 26.78 -1.70 -7.19
N LYS A 17 27.47 -0.59 -7.40
CA LYS A 17 27.05 0.32 -8.43
C LYS A 17 27.27 -0.20 -9.81
N ASP A 18 28.21 -1.11 -9.98
CA ASP A 18 28.51 -1.65 -11.30
C ASP A 18 27.57 -2.77 -11.69
N ILE A 19 26.70 -3.19 -10.78
CA ILE A 19 25.76 -4.23 -11.08
C ILE A 19 24.42 -3.58 -11.33
N ALA A 20 23.73 -4.03 -12.35
CA ALA A 20 22.43 -3.47 -12.65
C ALA A 20 21.54 -3.62 -11.44
N GLN A 21 21.05 -2.53 -10.91
CA GLN A 21 20.18 -2.53 -9.78
C GLN A 21 18.78 -2.25 -10.23
N ILE A 22 17.90 -3.18 -9.99
CA ILE A 22 16.50 -2.96 -10.31
C ILE A 22 15.87 -2.03 -9.29
N VAL A 23 16.25 -2.20 -8.04
CA VAL A 23 15.66 -1.38 -6.97
C VAL A 23 16.59 -0.19 -6.71
N ASP A 24 16.39 0.87 -7.46
CA ASP A 24 17.17 2.09 -7.28
C ASP A 24 16.36 3.05 -6.40
N TYR A 25 16.78 4.31 -6.36
CA TYR A 25 16.14 5.29 -5.50
C TYR A 25 14.67 5.47 -5.86
N LYS A 26 14.37 5.58 -7.15
CA LYS A 26 12.99 5.81 -7.56
C LYS A 26 12.10 4.63 -7.22
N VAL A 27 12.59 3.43 -7.47
CA VAL A 27 11.82 2.24 -7.15
C VAL A 27 11.65 2.11 -5.64
N THR A 28 12.71 2.40 -4.89
CA THR A 28 12.64 2.37 -3.44
C THR A 28 11.53 3.30 -2.93
N MET A 29 11.48 4.50 -3.49
CA MET A 29 10.48 5.47 -3.06
C MET A 29 9.07 5.06 -3.49
N LEU A 30 8.95 4.42 -4.64
CA LEU A 30 7.64 3.91 -5.07
C LEU A 30 7.16 2.79 -4.14
N ILE A 31 8.08 1.91 -3.75
CA ILE A 31 7.74 0.87 -2.79
C ILE A 31 7.29 1.50 -1.48
N ALA A 32 8.00 2.54 -1.05
CA ALA A 32 7.65 3.21 0.19
C ALA A 32 6.27 3.86 0.12
N ALA A 33 5.92 4.42 -1.05
CA ALA A 33 4.60 5.02 -1.22
C ALA A 33 3.51 3.96 -1.09
N GLY A 34 3.69 2.81 -1.70
CA GLY A 34 2.74 1.72 -1.58
C GLY A 34 2.63 1.23 -0.14
N ALA A 35 3.77 1.12 0.53
CA ALA A 35 3.78 0.68 1.92
C ALA A 35 3.07 1.68 2.82
N ALA A 36 3.26 2.97 2.56
CA ALA A 36 2.60 4.00 3.34
C ALA A 36 1.08 3.94 3.19
N MET A 37 0.63 3.66 1.97
CA MET A 37 -0.80 3.48 1.74
C MET A 37 -1.32 2.30 2.54
N ALA A 38 -0.62 1.18 2.47
CA ALA A 38 -1.06 -0.04 3.16
C ALA A 38 -1.05 0.16 4.67
N ALA A 39 -0.13 0.97 5.18
CA ALA A 39 0.00 1.20 6.61
C ALA A 39 -0.81 2.38 7.12
N ASN A 40 -1.55 3.06 6.24
CA ASN A 40 -2.32 4.25 6.63
C ASN A 40 -1.43 5.33 7.22
N CYS A 41 -0.26 5.52 6.64
CA CYS A 41 0.67 6.50 7.17
C CYS A 41 0.63 7.78 6.34
N GLU A 42 -0.23 8.69 6.73
CA GLU A 42 -0.37 9.95 6.01
C GLU A 42 0.91 10.80 6.08
N PRO A 43 1.57 10.94 7.24
CA PRO A 43 2.82 11.69 7.26
C PRO A 43 3.87 11.09 6.34
N CYS A 44 3.86 9.77 6.17
CA CYS A 44 4.80 9.12 5.27
C CYS A 44 4.53 9.55 3.83
N LEU A 45 3.27 9.55 3.43
CA LEU A 45 2.93 9.97 2.08
C LEU A 45 3.28 11.42 1.84
N ASN A 46 3.05 12.26 2.84
CA ASN A 46 3.36 13.68 2.71
C ASN A 46 4.83 13.94 2.46
N LYS A 47 5.66 13.03 2.91
CA LYS A 47 7.09 13.14 2.68
C LYS A 47 7.51 12.46 1.38
N ILE A 48 6.96 11.29 1.12
CA ILE A 48 7.40 10.46 0.00
C ILE A 48 6.94 10.98 -1.34
N VAL A 49 5.69 11.40 -1.45
CA VAL A 49 5.15 11.78 -2.74
C VAL A 49 5.84 13.01 -3.32
N PRO A 50 6.07 14.08 -2.53
CA PRO A 50 6.81 15.21 -3.10
C PRO A 50 8.21 14.83 -3.53
N ASP A 51 8.87 13.93 -2.80
CA ASP A 51 10.19 13.48 -3.18
C ASP A 51 10.18 12.72 -4.49
N LEU A 52 9.13 11.94 -4.72
CA LEU A 52 8.98 11.22 -5.97
C LEU A 52 8.77 12.19 -7.13
N ILE A 53 7.97 13.20 -6.91
CA ILE A 53 7.72 14.20 -7.94
C ILE A 53 9.01 14.92 -8.27
N GLU A 54 9.76 15.28 -7.25
CA GLU A 54 11.01 15.99 -7.47
C GLU A 54 12.02 15.11 -8.19
N ALA A 55 11.98 13.82 -7.98
CA ALA A 55 12.89 12.90 -8.64
C ALA A 55 12.49 12.64 -10.08
N GLY A 56 11.38 13.19 -10.52
CA GLY A 56 10.97 13.04 -11.91
C GLY A 56 10.17 11.80 -12.20
N VAL A 57 9.61 11.17 -11.18
CA VAL A 57 8.80 9.98 -11.39
C VAL A 57 7.44 10.40 -11.91
N ALA A 58 6.97 9.72 -12.93
CA ALA A 58 5.70 10.06 -13.56
C ALA A 58 4.54 9.85 -12.59
N GLU A 59 3.57 10.73 -12.69
CA GLU A 59 2.42 10.66 -11.80
C GLU A 59 1.70 9.33 -11.91
N VAL A 60 1.64 8.77 -13.11
CA VAL A 60 0.95 7.50 -13.30
C VAL A 60 1.64 6.38 -12.52
N ASP A 61 2.96 6.43 -12.41
CA ASP A 61 3.70 5.43 -11.66
C ASP A 61 3.49 5.60 -10.16
N ILE A 62 3.45 6.84 -9.70
CA ILE A 62 3.20 7.11 -8.29
C ILE A 62 1.80 6.62 -7.91
N ARG A 63 0.84 6.93 -8.75
CA ARG A 63 -0.52 6.49 -8.49
C ARG A 63 -0.63 4.98 -8.48
N LYS A 64 0.05 4.32 -9.40
CA LYS A 64 0.03 2.87 -9.46
C LYS A 64 0.60 2.26 -8.18
N ALA A 65 1.68 2.83 -7.67
CA ALA A 65 2.27 2.32 -6.44
C ALA A 65 1.29 2.44 -5.27
N MET A 66 0.58 3.57 -5.20
CA MET A 66 -0.39 3.76 -4.14
C MET A 66 -1.58 2.83 -4.29
N GLU A 67 -2.01 2.58 -5.53
CA GLU A 67 -3.11 1.66 -5.78
C GLU A 67 -2.76 0.25 -5.34
N ILE A 68 -1.52 -0.16 -5.57
CA ILE A 68 -1.08 -1.47 -5.12
C ILE A 68 -1.15 -1.57 -3.62
N GLY A 69 -0.70 -0.53 -2.92
CA GLY A 69 -0.78 -0.52 -1.47
C GLY A 69 -2.21 -0.60 -0.96
N GLN A 70 -3.11 0.12 -1.63
CA GLN A 70 -4.51 0.10 -1.27
C GLN A 70 -5.09 -1.29 -1.46
N PHE A 71 -4.74 -1.92 -2.57
CA PHE A 71 -5.23 -3.26 -2.85
C PHE A 71 -4.80 -4.24 -1.76
N VAL A 72 -3.53 -4.15 -1.36
CA VAL A 72 -3.02 -5.04 -0.32
C VAL A 72 -3.73 -4.79 1.01
N LYS A 73 -4.02 -3.53 1.30
CA LYS A 73 -4.71 -3.19 2.54
C LYS A 73 -6.15 -3.67 2.53
N ASP A 74 -6.81 -3.62 1.39
CA ASP A 74 -8.21 -3.98 1.31
C ASP A 74 -8.47 -5.48 1.48
N LYS A 75 -7.49 -6.29 1.15
CA LYS A 75 -7.67 -7.74 1.26
C LYS A 75 -7.98 -8.20 2.68
N PRO A 76 -7.14 -7.92 3.67
CA PRO A 76 -7.45 -8.36 5.03
C PRO A 76 -8.71 -7.69 5.56
N ALA A 77 -9.02 -6.48 5.12
CA ALA A 77 -10.23 -5.83 5.56
C ALA A 77 -11.47 -6.58 5.07
N ALA A 78 -11.43 -7.04 3.82
CA ALA A 78 -12.54 -7.81 3.27
C ALA A 78 -12.71 -9.14 3.99
N ILE A 79 -11.60 -9.80 4.28
CA ILE A 79 -11.63 -11.06 4.99
C ILE A 79 -12.20 -10.86 6.40
N MET A 80 -11.82 -9.76 7.02
CA MET A 80 -12.29 -9.44 8.36
C MET A 80 -13.80 -9.23 8.38
N LYS A 81 -14.33 -8.60 7.34
CA LYS A 81 -15.78 -8.39 7.26
C LYS A 81 -16.52 -9.71 7.16
N VAL A 82 -15.98 -10.63 6.36
CA VAL A 82 -16.59 -11.94 6.22
C VAL A 82 -16.59 -12.68 7.57
N ALA A 83 -15.45 -12.61 8.26
CA ALA A 83 -15.33 -13.26 9.55
C ALA A 83 -16.31 -12.66 10.56
N ALA A 84 -16.43 -11.35 10.56
CA ALA A 84 -17.33 -10.66 11.48
C ALA A 84 -18.77 -11.01 11.19
N ASP A 85 -19.13 -11.08 9.90
CA ASP A 85 -20.48 -11.46 9.52
C ASP A 85 -20.82 -12.86 10.04
N ALA A 86 -19.86 -13.78 9.90
CA ALA A 86 -20.08 -15.14 10.35
C ALA A 86 -20.27 -15.21 11.86
N LEU A 87 -19.51 -14.41 12.59
CA LEU A 87 -19.59 -14.42 14.04
C LEU A 87 -20.81 -13.71 14.57
N ALA A 88 -21.16 -12.60 13.97
CA ALA A 88 -22.25 -11.76 14.47
C ALA A 88 -23.60 -12.14 13.89
N GLY A 89 -23.63 -12.94 12.85
CA GLY A 89 -24.87 -13.28 12.20
C GLY A 89 -25.48 -12.15 11.42
N THR A 90 -24.66 -11.17 11.04
CA THR A 90 -25.14 -10.06 10.24
C THR A 90 -24.28 -9.90 9.01
N ARG A 91 -24.74 -9.07 8.10
CA ARG A 91 -24.02 -8.83 6.88
C ARG A 91 -23.50 -7.44 6.86
N LEU A 92 -22.38 -7.22 7.51
CA LEU A 92 -21.81 -5.89 7.62
C LEU A 92 -21.52 -5.26 6.27
N SER A 93 -21.11 -6.07 5.32
CA SER A 93 -20.79 -5.51 4.02
C SER A 93 -22.02 -4.98 3.30
N GLU A 94 -23.14 -5.66 3.50
CA GLU A 94 -24.37 -5.23 2.88
C GLU A 94 -24.93 -3.99 3.53
N GLN A 95 -24.85 -3.96 4.85
CA GLN A 95 -25.30 -2.81 5.56
C GLN A 95 -24.53 -1.58 5.16
N HIS A 96 -23.24 -1.74 5.08
CA HIS A 96 -22.40 -0.62 4.73
C HIS A 96 -22.74 -0.10 3.34
N LYS A 97 -23.10 -1.01 2.46
CA LYS A 97 -23.44 -0.61 1.13
C LYS A 97 -24.70 0.20 1.07
N SER A 98 -25.70 -0.17 1.82
CA SER A 98 -26.97 0.51 1.72
C SER A 98 -26.99 1.83 2.48
N ASP A 99 -26.30 1.88 3.62
CA ASP A 99 -26.42 3.07 4.44
C ASP A 99 -25.21 3.96 4.46
N GLY A 100 -24.12 3.51 3.92
CA GLY A 100 -22.90 4.29 3.96
C GLY A 100 -22.16 4.11 5.26
N CYS A 101 -22.77 4.38 6.36
CA CYS A 101 -22.17 4.10 7.65
C CYS A 101 -23.26 3.87 8.66
N PRO A 102 -22.98 3.15 9.73
CA PRO A 102 -23.99 2.89 10.77
C PRO A 102 -24.30 4.16 11.50
N ALA A 103 -25.44 4.75 11.17
CA ALA A 103 -25.81 6.05 11.72
C ALA A 103 -25.84 6.06 13.24
N GLU A 104 -26.30 4.99 13.81
CA GLU A 104 -26.41 4.92 15.26
C GLU A 104 -25.07 5.06 15.93
N LEU A 105 -24.09 4.32 15.46
CA LEU A 105 -22.77 4.33 16.05
C LEU A 105 -22.00 5.59 15.74
N MET A 106 -22.23 6.14 14.56
CA MET A 106 -21.42 7.25 14.09
C MET A 106 -22.10 8.59 14.25
N LYS A 107 -23.14 8.63 15.09
CA LYS A 107 -23.89 9.84 15.27
C LYS A 107 -23.05 11.02 15.62
N SER A 108 -22.08 10.83 16.49
CA SER A 108 -21.25 11.94 16.93
C SER A 108 -20.02 12.12 16.07
N ALA A 109 -19.78 11.25 15.10
CA ALA A 109 -18.61 11.37 14.28
C ALA A 109 -18.98 12.11 13.01
N SER A 110 -18.73 13.39 13.00
CA SER A 110 -19.08 14.17 11.84
C SER A 110 -18.26 13.74 10.65
N GLY A 111 -18.86 13.79 9.48
CA GLY A 111 -18.14 13.45 8.28
C GLY A 111 -18.15 12.00 7.87
N CYS A 112 -18.65 11.16 8.72
CA CYS A 112 -18.67 9.73 8.37
C CYS A 112 -19.51 9.46 7.15
N CYS A 113 -20.70 10.03 7.10
CA CYS A 113 -21.61 9.81 6.00
C CYS A 113 -21.73 11.01 5.10
N GLY A 114 -20.84 11.96 5.27
CA GLY A 114 -20.91 13.24 4.56
C GLY A 114 -20.51 13.21 3.13
#